data_2511c2654fb6e180cb2936e4ba421339
#
_entry.id   2511c2654fb6e180cb2936e4ba421339
#
_cell.length_a   1.000
_cell.length_b   1.000
_cell.length_c   1.000
_cell.angle_alpha   90.00
_cell.angle_beta   90.00
_cell.angle_gamma   90.00
#
_symmetry.space_group_name_H-M   'P 1'
#
loop_
_entity.id
_entity.type
_entity.pdbx_description
1 polymer ?
#
loop_
_entity_poly.entity_id
_entity_poly.type
_entity_poly.pdbx_seq_one_letter_code
_entity_poly.pdbx_strand_id
1 'polypeptide(L)'
;MNKKLVASLVATMAVGATAFAANPFVDVPSDSWAYNSVVELANSGIIQGVDGVHFQGERNITRYEAAEIVAKAMAHEDRANAEQRALINRLADEFSDELNNLGVRVSNLEDRVGNVKLTGDARIRYMKQGKALENDKSWQFRGRLRANAKINDRADAVLGMEYNTNFENNTAASSSASSAGKDQFYVDRAYVNYALDNGHKWNVMVGRYDYELGNNTGLVYGNNFDGAQLKFADNKMAATVGYGKFKEGDSNDMKTAYGELEGFFGGGTAAGSAIGVYYNDLNGTGTGNDGKVWGVYTNINFAKKWNLNFEGYRTKDDSGHQKAFIGKLQYGKAMFMQPKSWDIWVDYINAADGTADDSATGNWRNNVNDTKSWGIGADYTFAKNAQFQVFQTFNSKVKSTHEDRDELTRAQFVFVF
;
A
#
# COMPACT_ATOMS: atom_id res chain seq x y z
N MET A 1 30.37 -26.12 -22.15
CA MET A 1 29.17 -25.83 -21.35
C MET A 1 29.04 -26.86 -20.22
N ASN A 2 28.79 -26.44 -19.02
CA ASN A 2 28.82 -27.32 -17.87
C ASN A 2 27.48 -28.10 -17.77
N LYS A 3 27.43 -29.33 -18.36
CA LYS A 3 26.24 -30.22 -18.35
C LYS A 3 25.67 -30.41 -16.93
N LYS A 4 26.49 -30.25 -15.88
CA LYS A 4 26.10 -30.33 -14.47
C LYS A 4 25.21 -29.17 -14.01
N LEU A 5 25.30 -27.98 -14.63
CA LEU A 5 24.52 -26.79 -14.23
C LEU A 5 23.08 -26.86 -14.75
N VAL A 6 22.90 -27.32 -15.99
CA VAL A 6 21.57 -27.52 -16.57
C VAL A 6 20.88 -28.72 -15.89
N ALA A 7 21.62 -29.81 -15.62
CA ALA A 7 21.10 -30.95 -14.85
C ALA A 7 20.72 -30.60 -13.41
N SER A 8 21.42 -29.64 -12.79
CA SER A 8 21.13 -29.17 -11.44
C SER A 8 19.84 -28.33 -11.38
N LEU A 9 19.58 -27.48 -12.43
CA LEU A 9 18.31 -26.76 -12.55
C LEU A 9 17.14 -27.72 -12.69
N VAL A 10 17.29 -28.75 -13.52
CA VAL A 10 16.28 -29.79 -13.72
C VAL A 10 16.01 -30.56 -12.42
N ALA A 11 17.05 -30.89 -11.65
CA ALA A 11 16.91 -31.64 -10.40
C ALA A 11 16.28 -30.84 -9.24
N THR A 12 16.52 -29.51 -9.18
CA THR A 12 16.00 -28.67 -8.11
C THR A 12 14.53 -28.27 -8.27
N MET A 13 14.02 -28.26 -9.51
CA MET A 13 12.60 -27.95 -9.78
C MET A 13 11.66 -29.14 -9.50
N ALA A 14 12.20 -30.34 -9.30
CA ALA A 14 11.43 -31.60 -9.20
C ALA A 14 10.88 -31.92 -7.78
N VAL A 15 11.14 -31.08 -6.79
CA VAL A 15 10.78 -31.43 -5.38
C VAL A 15 9.50 -30.69 -4.93
N GLY A 16 8.36 -30.95 -5.58
CA GLY A 16 7.19 -30.20 -5.12
C GLY A 16 5.77 -30.66 -5.48
N ALA A 17 5.54 -31.74 -6.23
CA ALA A 17 4.17 -32.20 -6.43
C ALA A 17 4.10 -33.70 -6.88
N THR A 18 3.50 -34.55 -6.08
CA THR A 18 3.13 -35.91 -6.44
C THR A 18 1.78 -35.94 -7.14
N ALA A 19 1.76 -35.67 -8.43
CA ALA A 19 0.70 -36.08 -9.31
C ALA A 19 1.35 -36.86 -10.46
N PHE A 20 1.11 -38.15 -10.57
CA PHE A 20 1.58 -39.00 -11.65
C PHE A 20 0.92 -38.56 -12.96
N ALA A 21 1.48 -37.59 -13.63
CA ALA A 21 1.15 -37.30 -15.01
C ALA A 21 1.95 -38.25 -15.91
N ALA A 22 1.32 -38.74 -17.02
CA ALA A 22 2.01 -39.59 -17.98
C ALA A 22 3.23 -38.87 -18.56
N ASN A 23 4.35 -39.59 -18.71
CA ASN A 23 5.54 -39.05 -19.36
C ASN A 23 5.21 -38.69 -20.82
N PRO A 24 5.37 -37.43 -21.24
CA PRO A 24 5.14 -37.02 -22.61
C PRO A 24 6.22 -37.50 -23.57
N PHE A 25 7.37 -38.00 -23.09
CA PHE A 25 8.51 -38.43 -23.91
C PHE A 25 8.71 -39.94 -23.90
N VAL A 26 8.77 -40.53 -25.08
CA VAL A 26 8.89 -42.00 -25.24
C VAL A 26 10.31 -42.54 -25.01
N ASP A 27 11.30 -41.66 -25.04
CA ASP A 27 12.73 -41.98 -24.92
C ASP A 27 13.33 -41.70 -23.52
N VAL A 28 12.49 -41.36 -22.52
CA VAL A 28 12.93 -41.23 -21.12
C VAL A 28 12.46 -42.45 -20.34
N PRO A 29 13.37 -43.40 -19.98
CA PRO A 29 13.00 -44.61 -19.26
C PRO A 29 12.46 -44.29 -17.86
N SER A 30 11.42 -45.02 -17.44
CA SER A 30 10.77 -44.82 -16.13
C SER A 30 11.67 -45.14 -14.92
N ASP A 31 12.74 -45.88 -15.13
CA ASP A 31 13.77 -46.21 -14.16
C ASP A 31 14.95 -45.23 -14.15
N SER A 32 14.95 -44.22 -15.03
CA SER A 32 15.93 -43.15 -15.03
C SER A 32 15.80 -42.28 -13.77
N TRP A 33 16.91 -41.92 -13.16
CA TRP A 33 16.96 -41.00 -12.01
C TRP A 33 16.35 -39.65 -12.35
N ALA A 34 16.35 -39.26 -13.63
CA ALA A 34 15.85 -37.97 -14.09
C ALA A 34 14.35 -38.02 -14.49
N TYR A 35 13.71 -39.21 -14.51
CA TYR A 35 12.36 -39.42 -15.06
C TYR A 35 11.34 -38.43 -14.48
N ASN A 36 11.21 -38.39 -13.15
CA ASN A 36 10.25 -37.53 -12.49
C ASN A 36 10.48 -36.05 -12.77
N SER A 37 11.75 -35.63 -12.79
CA SER A 37 12.14 -34.25 -13.09
C SER A 37 11.82 -33.84 -14.53
N VAL A 38 12.04 -34.73 -15.48
CA VAL A 38 11.71 -34.49 -16.90
C VAL A 38 10.21 -34.40 -17.10
N VAL A 39 9.44 -35.33 -16.49
CA VAL A 39 7.96 -35.30 -16.55
C VAL A 39 7.39 -34.03 -15.95
N GLU A 40 7.89 -33.60 -14.79
CA GLU A 40 7.43 -32.39 -14.12
C GLU A 40 7.73 -31.13 -14.93
N LEU A 41 8.93 -31.02 -15.49
CA LEU A 41 9.33 -29.89 -16.34
C LEU A 41 8.58 -29.86 -17.66
N ALA A 42 8.24 -31.01 -18.24
CA ALA A 42 7.41 -31.08 -19.42
C ALA A 42 5.97 -30.64 -19.14
N ASN A 43 5.38 -31.09 -18.03
CA ASN A 43 4.03 -30.71 -17.62
C ASN A 43 3.91 -29.24 -17.24
N SER A 44 4.98 -28.61 -16.72
CA SER A 44 5.05 -27.18 -16.46
C SER A 44 5.33 -26.34 -17.71
N GLY A 45 5.54 -26.97 -18.87
CA GLY A 45 5.81 -26.27 -20.12
C GLY A 45 7.24 -25.72 -20.26
N ILE A 46 8.14 -26.05 -19.33
CA ILE A 46 9.53 -25.57 -19.33
C ILE A 46 10.35 -26.30 -20.40
N ILE A 47 10.09 -27.59 -20.63
CA ILE A 47 10.69 -28.36 -21.69
C ILE A 47 9.60 -28.98 -22.60
N GLN A 48 9.87 -29.03 -23.90
CA GLN A 48 8.93 -29.57 -24.89
C GLN A 48 9.53 -30.72 -25.70
N GLY A 49 10.74 -31.14 -25.36
CA GLY A 49 11.50 -32.10 -26.18
C GLY A 49 11.91 -31.52 -27.52
N VAL A 50 12.33 -32.37 -28.43
CA VAL A 50 12.82 -31.95 -29.78
C VAL A 50 11.67 -31.85 -30.78
N ASP A 51 10.70 -32.75 -30.70
CA ASP A 51 9.55 -32.87 -31.60
C ASP A 51 8.21 -33.04 -30.88
N GLY A 52 8.20 -32.75 -29.59
CA GLY A 52 7.02 -32.92 -28.69
C GLY A 52 6.83 -34.35 -28.17
N VAL A 53 7.63 -35.32 -28.63
CA VAL A 53 7.53 -36.76 -28.32
C VAL A 53 8.82 -37.35 -27.76
N HIS A 54 10.00 -36.79 -28.17
CA HIS A 54 11.32 -37.25 -27.76
C HIS A 54 12.08 -36.20 -26.96
N PHE A 55 12.63 -36.58 -25.81
CA PHE A 55 13.48 -35.74 -24.97
C PHE A 55 14.91 -35.62 -25.53
N GLN A 56 15.47 -36.70 -26.07
CA GLN A 56 16.82 -36.80 -26.64
C GLN A 56 17.92 -36.36 -25.65
N GLY A 57 17.86 -36.87 -24.41
CA GLY A 57 18.73 -36.46 -23.31
C GLY A 57 20.23 -36.63 -23.52
N GLU A 58 20.66 -37.46 -24.47
CA GLU A 58 22.07 -37.64 -24.86
C GLU A 58 22.55 -36.65 -25.93
N ARG A 59 21.62 -35.93 -26.56
CA ARG A 59 21.94 -34.91 -27.56
C ARG A 59 22.64 -33.71 -26.91
N ASN A 60 23.68 -33.19 -27.58
CA ASN A 60 24.24 -31.89 -27.18
C ASN A 60 23.24 -30.78 -27.50
N ILE A 61 22.86 -29.99 -26.52
CA ILE A 61 22.05 -28.80 -26.71
C ILE A 61 22.95 -27.61 -27.07
N THR A 62 22.46 -26.76 -27.95
CA THR A 62 23.11 -25.48 -28.29
C THR A 62 22.96 -24.49 -27.12
N ARG A 63 23.76 -23.41 -27.13
CA ARG A 63 23.59 -22.31 -26.15
C ARG A 63 22.22 -21.66 -26.27
N TYR A 64 21.66 -21.52 -27.47
CA TYR A 64 20.33 -20.97 -27.70
C TYR A 64 19.22 -21.85 -27.13
N GLU A 65 19.30 -23.18 -27.32
CA GLU A 65 18.32 -24.10 -26.69
C GLU A 65 18.41 -24.06 -25.18
N ALA A 66 19.61 -23.93 -24.60
CA ALA A 66 19.79 -23.74 -23.16
C ALA A 66 19.19 -22.40 -22.68
N ALA A 67 19.39 -21.33 -23.44
CA ALA A 67 18.80 -20.02 -23.13
C ALA A 67 17.28 -20.05 -23.21
N GLU A 68 16.67 -20.80 -24.15
CA GLU A 68 15.21 -20.98 -24.20
C GLU A 68 14.65 -21.68 -22.97
N ILE A 69 15.36 -22.69 -22.44
CA ILE A 69 14.98 -23.36 -21.19
C ILE A 69 15.06 -22.38 -20.01
N VAL A 70 16.10 -21.55 -19.95
CA VAL A 70 16.28 -20.53 -18.91
C VAL A 70 15.16 -19.47 -19.02
N ALA A 71 14.80 -19.01 -20.21
CA ALA A 71 13.71 -18.07 -20.44
C ALA A 71 12.36 -18.61 -19.90
N LYS A 72 12.06 -19.89 -20.15
CA LYS A 72 10.86 -20.56 -19.61
C LYS A 72 10.89 -20.67 -18.10
N ALA A 73 12.06 -20.97 -17.51
CA ALA A 73 12.23 -21.00 -16.05
C ALA A 73 12.03 -19.61 -15.42
N MET A 74 12.54 -18.55 -16.06
CA MET A 74 12.32 -17.16 -15.63
C MET A 74 10.83 -16.77 -15.67
N ALA A 75 10.08 -17.19 -16.69
CA ALA A 75 8.65 -16.91 -16.79
C ALA A 75 7.82 -17.56 -15.64
N HIS A 76 8.37 -18.53 -14.94
CA HIS A 76 7.74 -19.24 -13.81
C HIS A 76 8.48 -19.03 -12.47
N GLU A 77 9.31 -18.01 -12.38
CA GLU A 77 10.12 -17.70 -11.18
C GLU A 77 9.25 -17.46 -9.92
N ASP A 78 8.02 -17.02 -10.10
CA ASP A 78 7.03 -16.85 -9.02
C ASP A 78 6.76 -18.13 -8.21
N ARG A 79 6.95 -19.30 -8.82
CA ARG A 79 6.78 -20.63 -8.22
C ARG A 79 8.08 -21.23 -7.65
N ALA A 80 9.20 -20.59 -7.91
CA ALA A 80 10.52 -21.07 -7.51
C ALA A 80 10.83 -20.75 -6.05
N ASN A 81 11.53 -21.69 -5.35
CA ASN A 81 12.10 -21.43 -4.04
C ASN A 81 13.37 -20.57 -4.13
N ALA A 82 13.97 -20.20 -2.98
CA ALA A 82 15.13 -19.30 -2.93
C ALA A 82 16.37 -19.85 -3.67
N GLU A 83 16.63 -21.15 -3.58
CA GLU A 83 17.76 -21.81 -4.27
C GLU A 83 17.52 -21.87 -5.77
N GLN A 84 16.32 -22.19 -6.20
CA GLN A 84 15.91 -22.22 -7.60
C GLN A 84 16.00 -20.82 -8.24
N ARG A 85 15.56 -19.77 -7.54
CA ARG A 85 15.72 -18.39 -8.01
C ARG A 85 17.17 -17.98 -8.19
N ALA A 86 18.02 -18.28 -7.21
CA ALA A 86 19.45 -18.01 -7.31
C ALA A 86 20.10 -18.72 -8.53
N LEU A 87 19.65 -19.95 -8.82
CA LEU A 87 20.14 -20.71 -9.97
C LEU A 87 19.62 -20.14 -11.29
N ILE A 88 18.32 -19.77 -11.35
CA ILE A 88 17.72 -19.12 -12.52
C ILE A 88 18.46 -17.82 -12.85
N ASN A 89 18.68 -16.94 -11.85
CA ASN A 89 19.39 -15.68 -12.06
C ASN A 89 20.81 -15.88 -12.54
N ARG A 90 21.54 -16.82 -11.96
CA ARG A 90 22.91 -17.15 -12.41
C ARG A 90 22.95 -17.70 -13.83
N LEU A 91 21.96 -18.48 -14.25
CA LEU A 91 21.86 -18.97 -15.62
C LEU A 91 21.42 -17.87 -16.59
N ALA A 92 20.56 -16.96 -16.15
CA ALA A 92 20.18 -15.79 -16.94
C ALA A 92 21.39 -14.88 -17.22
N ASP A 93 22.26 -14.67 -16.24
CA ASP A 93 23.52 -13.93 -16.44
C ASP A 93 24.46 -14.66 -17.42
N GLU A 94 24.61 -15.98 -17.30
CA GLU A 94 25.46 -16.80 -18.18
C GLU A 94 24.98 -16.79 -19.64
N PHE A 95 23.67 -16.76 -19.88
CA PHE A 95 23.04 -16.80 -21.19
C PHE A 95 22.47 -15.45 -21.65
N SER A 96 22.93 -14.36 -21.06
CA SER A 96 22.40 -13.01 -21.33
C SER A 96 22.39 -12.64 -22.81
N ASP A 97 23.45 -12.96 -23.55
CA ASP A 97 23.57 -12.66 -24.99
C ASP A 97 22.56 -13.46 -25.81
N GLU A 98 22.42 -14.75 -25.54
CA GLU A 98 21.46 -15.61 -26.23
C GLU A 98 20.02 -15.24 -25.89
N LEU A 99 19.71 -14.93 -24.64
CA LEU A 99 18.39 -14.46 -24.19
C LEU A 99 18.01 -13.16 -24.88
N ASN A 100 18.93 -12.21 -24.98
CA ASN A 100 18.73 -10.96 -25.72
C ASN A 100 18.44 -11.22 -27.20
N ASN A 101 19.18 -12.12 -27.86
CA ASN A 101 18.98 -12.47 -29.27
C ASN A 101 17.66 -13.23 -29.51
N LEU A 102 17.17 -14.02 -28.56
CA LEU A 102 15.86 -14.68 -28.60
C LEU A 102 14.69 -13.71 -28.41
N GLY A 103 14.98 -12.40 -28.20
CA GLY A 103 13.95 -11.40 -27.91
C GLY A 103 13.36 -11.52 -26.48
N VAL A 104 13.94 -12.38 -25.65
CA VAL A 104 13.71 -12.40 -24.21
C VAL A 104 14.44 -11.19 -23.64
N ARG A 105 13.80 -10.05 -23.72
CA ARG A 105 14.31 -8.75 -23.29
C ARG A 105 14.36 -8.68 -21.75
N VAL A 106 15.34 -9.31 -21.13
CA VAL A 106 15.56 -9.19 -19.70
C VAL A 106 16.23 -7.85 -19.39
N SER A 107 17.34 -7.54 -20.03
CA SER A 107 18.04 -6.26 -19.83
C SER A 107 17.36 -5.07 -20.54
N ASN A 108 16.79 -5.28 -21.74
CA ASN A 108 16.13 -4.20 -22.48
C ASN A 108 14.70 -3.89 -22.02
N LEU A 109 14.03 -4.75 -21.25
CA LEU A 109 12.80 -4.38 -20.54
C LEU A 109 13.14 -3.59 -19.26
N GLU A 110 14.19 -3.96 -18.56
CA GLU A 110 14.71 -3.17 -17.45
C GLU A 110 15.17 -1.78 -17.91
N ASP A 111 15.85 -1.67 -19.05
CA ASP A 111 16.28 -0.40 -19.64
C ASP A 111 15.13 0.41 -20.29
N ARG A 112 14.06 -0.22 -20.79
CA ARG A 112 12.95 0.46 -21.49
C ARG A 112 11.72 0.70 -20.65
N VAL A 113 11.42 -0.11 -19.63
CA VAL A 113 10.41 0.19 -18.60
C VAL A 113 11.06 1.06 -17.52
N GLY A 114 12.39 1.11 -17.49
CA GLY A 114 13.20 1.84 -16.53
C GLY A 114 12.94 1.33 -15.11
N ASN A 115 13.73 1.79 -14.17
CA ASN A 115 13.55 1.52 -12.73
C ASN A 115 12.27 2.19 -12.16
N VAL A 116 11.24 2.43 -12.99
CA VAL A 116 10.02 3.14 -12.62
C VAL A 116 8.81 2.24 -12.74
N LYS A 117 8.19 1.94 -11.60
CA LYS A 117 6.91 1.25 -11.52
C LYS A 117 5.77 2.25 -11.39
N LEU A 118 4.80 2.17 -12.28
CA LEU A 118 3.55 2.93 -12.17
C LEU A 118 2.56 2.20 -11.27
N THR A 119 1.96 2.93 -10.33
CA THR A 119 0.90 2.48 -9.45
C THR A 119 -0.15 3.57 -9.33
N GLY A 120 -1.34 3.22 -8.89
CA GLY A 120 -2.36 4.23 -8.69
C GLY A 120 -3.66 3.69 -8.13
N ASP A 121 -4.60 4.61 -7.99
CA ASP A 121 -5.99 4.28 -7.66
C ASP A 121 -6.97 5.20 -8.39
N ALA A 122 -8.16 4.68 -8.64
CA ALA A 122 -9.32 5.43 -9.07
C ALA A 122 -10.46 5.20 -8.08
N ARG A 123 -11.18 6.27 -7.72
CA ARG A 123 -12.30 6.22 -6.79
C ARG A 123 -13.48 7.00 -7.33
N ILE A 124 -14.65 6.37 -7.34
CA ILE A 124 -15.94 7.03 -7.53
C ILE A 124 -16.65 6.97 -6.19
N ARG A 125 -17.08 8.13 -5.68
CA ARG A 125 -17.68 8.27 -4.35
C ARG A 125 -18.97 9.05 -4.43
N TYR A 126 -20.01 8.48 -3.82
CA TYR A 126 -21.22 9.19 -3.45
C TYR A 126 -21.16 9.59 -1.97
N MET A 127 -21.46 10.83 -1.67
CA MET A 127 -21.64 11.31 -0.31
C MET A 127 -22.94 12.09 -0.18
N LYS A 128 -23.62 11.91 0.93
CA LYS A 128 -24.78 12.71 1.35
C LYS A 128 -24.60 13.06 2.82
N GLN A 129 -24.73 14.36 3.12
CA GLN A 129 -24.71 14.88 4.48
C GLN A 129 -26.01 15.60 4.73
N GLY A 130 -26.71 15.24 5.81
CA GLY A 130 -27.88 15.98 6.30
C GLY A 130 -29.24 15.45 5.97
N LYS A 131 -30.18 15.85 6.84
CA LYS A 131 -31.63 15.71 6.63
C LYS A 131 -32.26 16.98 6.03
N ALA A 132 -31.64 18.12 6.24
CA ALA A 132 -32.28 19.43 6.12
C ALA A 132 -32.08 20.14 4.77
N LEU A 133 -31.08 19.78 3.98
CA LEU A 133 -30.79 20.43 2.71
C LEU A 133 -30.83 19.40 1.58
N GLU A 134 -31.81 19.51 0.70
CA GLU A 134 -31.97 18.64 -0.48
C GLU A 134 -30.77 18.61 -1.44
N ASN A 135 -29.75 19.46 -1.22
CA ASN A 135 -28.63 19.68 -2.12
C ASN A 135 -27.25 19.24 -1.60
N ASP A 136 -27.14 18.62 -0.44
CA ASP A 136 -25.85 18.14 0.09
C ASP A 136 -25.45 16.75 -0.39
N LYS A 137 -25.73 16.47 -1.65
CA LYS A 137 -25.25 15.28 -2.34
C LYS A 137 -24.01 15.65 -3.15
N SER A 138 -23.02 14.78 -3.15
CA SER A 138 -21.89 14.93 -4.05
C SER A 138 -21.51 13.60 -4.68
N TRP A 139 -21.23 13.65 -5.98
CA TRP A 139 -20.58 12.57 -6.71
C TRP A 139 -19.17 13.01 -7.06
N GLN A 140 -18.20 12.30 -6.53
CA GLN A 140 -16.78 12.65 -6.63
C GLN A 140 -16.03 11.58 -7.38
N PHE A 141 -15.10 12.01 -8.23
CA PHE A 141 -14.07 11.15 -8.81
C PHE A 141 -12.71 11.60 -8.31
N ARG A 142 -11.85 10.63 -7.98
CA ARG A 142 -10.43 10.85 -7.74
C ARG A 142 -9.64 9.83 -8.54
N GLY A 143 -8.63 10.29 -9.27
CA GLY A 143 -7.62 9.46 -9.90
C GLY A 143 -6.24 9.84 -9.38
N ARG A 144 -5.43 8.85 -8.99
CA ARG A 144 -4.03 9.05 -8.60
C ARG A 144 -3.13 8.17 -9.44
N LEU A 145 -2.02 8.73 -9.89
CA LEU A 145 -0.97 8.02 -10.60
C LEU A 145 0.36 8.33 -9.93
N ARG A 146 1.12 7.29 -9.61
CA ARG A 146 2.43 7.39 -8.95
C ARG A 146 3.49 6.67 -9.74
N ALA A 147 4.56 7.38 -10.07
CA ALA A 147 5.79 6.84 -10.63
C ALA A 147 6.76 6.56 -9.46
N ASN A 148 7.04 5.29 -9.20
CA ASN A 148 7.92 4.83 -8.14
C ASN A 148 9.24 4.40 -8.79
N ALA A 149 10.29 5.20 -8.66
CA ALA A 149 11.58 4.99 -9.27
C ALA A 149 12.56 4.36 -8.26
N LYS A 150 13.10 3.19 -8.57
CA LYS A 150 14.23 2.61 -7.85
C LYS A 150 15.53 3.20 -8.42
N ILE A 151 16.20 4.09 -7.69
CA ILE A 151 17.44 4.74 -8.13
C ILE A 151 18.63 3.78 -7.98
N ASN A 152 18.70 3.10 -6.84
CA ASN A 152 19.68 2.04 -6.53
C ASN A 152 19.16 1.22 -5.35
N ASP A 153 19.98 0.31 -4.80
CA ASP A 153 19.57 -0.56 -3.69
C ASP A 153 19.22 0.18 -2.40
N ARG A 154 19.63 1.44 -2.25
CA ARG A 154 19.43 2.26 -1.05
C ARG A 154 18.59 3.50 -1.27
N ALA A 155 18.25 3.82 -2.52
CA ALA A 155 17.53 5.04 -2.86
C ALA A 155 16.34 4.76 -3.78
N ASP A 156 15.22 5.33 -3.42
CA ASP A 156 14.01 5.39 -4.25
C ASP A 156 13.45 6.81 -4.28
N ALA A 157 12.73 7.12 -5.35
CA ALA A 157 12.02 8.38 -5.51
C ALA A 157 10.59 8.12 -5.97
N VAL A 158 9.67 8.95 -5.52
CA VAL A 158 8.26 8.89 -5.91
C VAL A 158 7.82 10.25 -6.44
N LEU A 159 7.18 10.23 -7.61
CA LEU A 159 6.42 11.35 -8.12
C LEU A 159 4.97 10.92 -8.30
N GLY A 160 4.06 11.58 -7.63
CA GLY A 160 2.63 11.30 -7.65
C GLY A 160 1.83 12.49 -8.13
N MET A 161 0.76 12.19 -8.85
CA MET A 161 -0.20 13.15 -9.35
C MET A 161 -1.60 12.72 -8.96
N GLU A 162 -2.42 13.68 -8.55
CA GLU A 162 -3.82 13.46 -8.19
C GLU A 162 -4.73 14.38 -9.01
N TYR A 163 -5.82 13.81 -9.48
CA TYR A 163 -6.93 14.52 -10.10
C TYR A 163 -8.20 14.28 -9.29
N ASN A 164 -8.87 15.37 -8.92
CA ASN A 164 -10.15 15.36 -8.21
C ASN A 164 -11.18 16.18 -8.96
N THR A 165 -12.41 15.68 -9.03
CA THR A 165 -13.57 16.42 -9.55
C THR A 165 -14.83 16.05 -8.79
N ASN A 166 -15.79 16.99 -8.76
CA ASN A 166 -17.15 16.76 -8.31
C ASN A 166 -18.09 16.86 -9.52
N PHE A 167 -18.80 15.80 -9.85
CA PHE A 167 -19.65 15.75 -11.05
C PHE A 167 -20.89 16.64 -11.00
N GLU A 168 -21.38 17.03 -9.80
CA GLU A 168 -22.60 17.80 -9.69
C GLU A 168 -22.36 19.31 -9.79
N ASN A 169 -21.25 19.81 -9.28
CA ASN A 169 -21.06 21.26 -9.10
C ASN A 169 -19.80 21.80 -9.77
N ASN A 170 -19.03 21.02 -10.52
CA ASN A 170 -17.70 21.41 -11.02
C ASN A 170 -16.78 22.00 -9.92
N THR A 171 -17.04 21.66 -8.68
CA THR A 171 -16.25 22.04 -7.52
C THR A 171 -15.27 20.93 -7.20
N ALA A 172 -14.10 21.28 -6.72
CA ALA A 172 -13.11 20.29 -6.31
C ALA A 172 -13.72 19.26 -5.33
N ALA A 173 -13.50 17.99 -5.60
CA ALA A 173 -14.02 16.88 -4.80
C ALA A 173 -13.32 16.72 -3.45
N SER A 174 -12.35 17.57 -3.15
CA SER A 174 -11.58 17.54 -1.92
C SER A 174 -12.22 18.42 -0.86
N SER A 175 -12.34 17.90 0.35
CA SER A 175 -12.63 18.69 1.54
C SER A 175 -11.51 19.69 1.88
N SER A 176 -10.36 19.58 1.22
CA SER A 176 -9.23 20.52 1.32
C SER A 176 -9.34 21.70 0.37
N ALA A 177 -10.50 21.94 -0.23
CA ALA A 177 -10.63 22.99 -1.20
C ALA A 177 -10.65 24.38 -0.57
N SER A 178 -9.50 24.94 -0.35
CA SER A 178 -9.33 26.40 -0.29
C SER A 178 -9.46 27.07 -1.67
N SER A 179 -9.92 26.33 -2.69
CA SER A 179 -10.11 26.80 -4.07
C SER A 179 -11.42 26.25 -4.62
N ALA A 180 -12.46 27.03 -4.43
CA ALA A 180 -13.77 26.74 -4.97
C ALA A 180 -13.75 26.65 -6.52
N GLY A 181 -14.23 25.56 -7.07
CA GLY A 181 -14.95 25.59 -8.33
C GLY A 181 -14.22 25.13 -9.58
N LYS A 182 -13.17 24.28 -9.56
CA LYS A 182 -12.60 23.69 -10.78
C LYS A 182 -12.04 22.32 -10.53
N ASP A 183 -12.06 21.47 -11.56
CA ASP A 183 -11.27 20.24 -11.65
C ASP A 183 -9.82 20.52 -11.22
N GLN A 184 -9.33 19.76 -10.23
CA GLN A 184 -7.99 19.98 -9.72
C GLN A 184 -7.06 18.84 -10.13
N PHE A 185 -5.93 19.25 -10.68
CA PHE A 185 -4.80 18.37 -10.95
C PHE A 185 -3.58 18.93 -10.25
N TYR A 186 -2.97 18.14 -9.36
CA TYR A 186 -1.81 18.57 -8.59
C TYR A 186 -0.85 17.43 -8.28
N VAL A 187 0.36 17.80 -7.85
CA VAL A 187 1.38 16.84 -7.38
C VAL A 187 1.12 16.52 -5.92
N ASP A 188 0.69 15.28 -5.66
CA ASP A 188 0.40 14.79 -4.31
C ASP A 188 1.63 14.17 -3.62
N ARG A 189 2.63 13.74 -4.38
CA ARG A 189 3.88 13.15 -3.90
C ARG A 189 5.06 13.63 -4.73
N ALA A 190 6.16 13.99 -4.09
CA ALA A 190 7.43 14.31 -4.74
C ALA A 190 8.55 14.19 -3.70
N TYR A 191 9.08 13.00 -3.47
CA TYR A 191 10.10 12.76 -2.46
C TYR A 191 11.16 11.77 -2.89
N VAL A 192 12.28 11.83 -2.20
CA VAL A 192 13.35 10.82 -2.25
C VAL A 192 13.45 10.19 -0.86
N ASN A 193 13.56 8.88 -0.83
CA ASN A 193 13.86 8.09 0.35
C ASN A 193 15.24 7.46 0.21
N TYR A 194 16.08 7.52 1.25
CA TYR A 194 17.43 6.98 1.23
C TYR A 194 17.71 6.16 2.48
N ALA A 195 18.08 4.89 2.30
CA ALA A 195 18.48 4.00 3.38
C ALA A 195 19.93 4.30 3.78
N LEU A 196 20.15 4.64 5.04
CA LEU A 196 21.47 4.96 5.58
C LEU A 196 22.31 3.70 5.82
N ASP A 197 21.67 2.55 5.97
CA ASP A 197 22.30 1.26 6.21
C ASP A 197 21.85 0.20 5.20
N ASN A 198 22.62 -0.85 5.02
CA ASN A 198 22.30 -1.96 4.11
C ASN A 198 21.10 -2.80 4.57
N GLY A 199 20.73 -2.73 5.84
CA GLY A 199 19.57 -3.42 6.41
C GLY A 199 18.28 -2.63 6.27
N HIS A 200 18.31 -1.43 5.65
CA HIS A 200 17.19 -0.51 5.47
C HIS A 200 16.44 -0.17 6.76
N LYS A 201 17.14 -0.24 7.91
CA LYS A 201 16.53 0.09 9.20
C LYS A 201 16.45 1.59 9.42
N TRP A 202 17.44 2.34 8.93
CA TRP A 202 17.48 3.78 9.01
C TRP A 202 17.21 4.40 7.65
N ASN A 203 16.19 5.23 7.56
CA ASN A 203 15.78 5.87 6.31
C ASN A 203 15.61 7.38 6.53
N VAL A 204 16.11 8.15 5.57
CA VAL A 204 15.87 9.58 5.45
C VAL A 204 14.96 9.81 4.26
N MET A 205 13.84 10.50 4.48
CA MET A 205 12.90 10.90 3.43
C MET A 205 12.85 12.42 3.37
N VAL A 206 12.92 12.98 2.15
CA VAL A 206 12.89 14.42 1.92
C VAL A 206 12.00 14.74 0.74
N GLY A 207 11.10 15.71 0.89
CA GLY A 207 10.21 16.18 -0.16
C GLY A 207 8.76 16.25 0.29
N ARG A 208 7.84 16.05 -0.66
CA ARG A 208 6.39 15.96 -0.40
C ARG A 208 5.96 14.52 -0.23
N TYR A 209 5.50 14.16 0.94
CA TYR A 209 5.05 12.81 1.27
C TYR A 209 3.72 12.83 2.03
N ASP A 210 3.09 11.66 2.14
CA ASP A 210 1.90 11.48 2.97
C ASP A 210 2.32 11.38 4.44
N TYR A 211 1.77 12.23 5.25
CA TYR A 211 2.04 12.22 6.67
C TYR A 211 0.73 12.11 7.45
N GLU A 212 0.63 11.10 8.27
CA GLU A 212 -0.48 10.90 9.19
C GLU A 212 0.02 10.97 10.62
N LEU A 213 -0.50 11.91 11.38
CA LEU A 213 -0.30 11.95 12.81
C LEU A 213 -1.00 10.75 13.45
N GLY A 214 -0.27 10.00 14.26
CA GLY A 214 -0.78 8.80 14.88
C GLY A 214 -0.71 7.56 13.98
N ASN A 215 -0.20 7.67 12.76
CA ASN A 215 0.15 6.61 11.80
C ASN A 215 -0.87 5.45 11.70
N ASN A 216 -2.09 5.65 12.13
CA ASN A 216 -3.11 4.62 12.25
C ASN A 216 -4.51 5.08 11.88
N THR A 217 -4.91 6.27 12.26
CA THR A 217 -6.23 6.81 11.96
C THR A 217 -6.17 8.12 11.19
N GLY A 218 -5.05 8.85 11.25
CA GLY A 218 -4.89 10.16 10.64
C GLY A 218 -5.90 11.20 11.15
N LEU A 219 -6.32 11.11 12.42
CA LEU A 219 -7.41 11.91 12.94
C LEU A 219 -7.07 13.40 12.99
N VAL A 220 -5.82 13.74 13.36
CA VAL A 220 -5.35 15.14 13.41
C VAL A 220 -5.04 15.65 12.03
N TYR A 221 -4.26 14.89 11.28
CA TYR A 221 -3.83 15.20 9.91
C TYR A 221 -3.45 13.93 9.18
N GLY A 222 -3.76 13.84 7.90
CA GLY A 222 -3.40 12.70 7.06
C GLY A 222 -3.47 13.11 5.59
N ASN A 223 -2.49 13.92 5.18
CA ASN A 223 -2.43 14.45 3.83
C ASN A 223 -1.00 14.90 3.47
N ASN A 224 -0.85 15.69 2.42
CA ASN A 224 0.42 16.14 1.89
C ASN A 224 1.23 16.97 2.89
N PHE A 225 2.50 16.62 3.03
CA PHE A 225 3.45 17.26 3.92
C PHE A 225 4.78 17.51 3.20
N ASP A 226 5.26 18.74 3.23
CA ASP A 226 6.56 19.13 2.67
C ASP A 226 7.61 19.20 3.79
N GLY A 227 8.55 18.26 3.80
CA GLY A 227 9.51 18.19 4.89
C GLY A 227 10.60 17.16 4.73
N ALA A 228 11.22 16.87 5.87
CA ALA A 228 12.21 15.81 5.99
C ALA A 228 11.93 14.98 7.24
N GLN A 229 12.16 13.67 7.17
CA GLN A 229 12.07 12.77 8.31
C GLN A 229 13.23 11.79 8.34
N LEU A 230 13.64 11.41 9.54
CA LEU A 230 14.49 10.27 9.82
C LEU A 230 13.65 9.21 10.52
N LYS A 231 13.62 8.01 9.97
CA LYS A 231 12.90 6.87 10.52
C LYS A 231 13.86 5.71 10.77
N PHE A 232 13.81 5.18 11.98
CA PHE A 232 14.30 3.85 12.32
C PHE A 232 13.13 2.88 12.34
N ALA A 233 13.28 1.69 11.78
CA ALA A 233 12.28 0.63 11.89
C ALA A 233 12.94 -0.75 11.86
N ASP A 234 12.48 -1.63 12.75
CA ASP A 234 12.75 -3.06 12.73
C ASP A 234 11.47 -3.86 12.97
N ASN A 235 11.59 -5.18 13.21
CA ASN A 235 10.40 -6.04 13.42
C ASN A 235 9.70 -5.82 14.78
N LYS A 236 10.28 -5.03 15.69
CA LYS A 236 9.76 -4.83 17.06
C LYS A 236 9.32 -3.41 17.30
N MET A 237 9.97 -2.44 16.65
CA MET A 237 9.69 -1.02 16.91
C MET A 237 10.01 -0.16 15.69
N ALA A 238 9.37 1.02 15.67
CA ALA A 238 9.79 2.11 14.81
C ALA A 238 9.88 3.41 15.61
N ALA A 239 10.79 4.28 15.21
CA ALA A 239 10.95 5.62 15.74
C ALA A 239 11.10 6.59 14.57
N THR A 240 10.31 7.64 14.55
CA THR A 240 10.32 8.66 13.52
C THR A 240 10.50 10.03 14.14
N VAL A 241 11.34 10.86 13.57
CA VAL A 241 11.44 12.29 13.89
C VAL A 241 11.47 13.08 12.58
N GLY A 242 10.85 14.22 12.56
CA GLY A 242 10.81 15.02 11.34
C GLY A 242 10.47 16.49 11.60
N TYR A 243 10.63 17.26 10.52
CA TYR A 243 10.32 18.68 10.48
C TYR A 243 9.84 19.08 9.10
N GLY A 244 8.82 19.92 9.02
CA GLY A 244 8.31 20.44 7.77
C GLY A 244 7.02 21.22 7.96
N LYS A 245 6.18 21.23 6.92
CA LYS A 245 4.91 21.95 6.93
C LYS A 245 3.79 21.16 6.27
N PHE A 246 2.60 21.32 6.80
CA PHE A 246 1.36 20.82 6.21
C PHE A 246 1.04 21.58 4.91
N LYS A 247 0.39 20.90 3.97
CA LYS A 247 0.09 21.46 2.64
C LYS A 247 -1.38 21.54 2.32
N GLU A 248 -2.24 21.07 3.21
CA GLU A 248 -3.67 20.95 2.95
C GLU A 248 -4.49 21.42 4.15
N GLY A 249 -5.73 21.81 3.87
CA GLY A 249 -6.72 22.17 4.85
C GLY A 249 -6.44 23.48 5.60
N ASP A 250 -7.07 23.61 6.75
CA ASP A 250 -6.90 24.75 7.66
C ASP A 250 -5.49 24.80 8.25
N SER A 251 -4.79 23.65 8.26
CA SER A 251 -3.40 23.51 8.70
C SER A 251 -2.37 23.91 7.63
N ASN A 252 -2.81 24.31 6.44
CA ASN A 252 -1.89 24.64 5.33
C ASN A 252 -0.84 25.68 5.73
N ASP A 253 0.42 25.37 5.35
CA ASP A 253 1.63 26.15 5.67
C ASP A 253 2.02 26.22 7.16
N MET A 254 1.25 25.61 8.06
CA MET A 254 1.66 25.43 9.46
C MET A 254 2.87 24.49 9.54
N LYS A 255 3.90 24.92 10.25
CA LYS A 255 5.13 24.13 10.45
C LYS A 255 5.00 23.24 11.67
N THR A 256 5.65 22.10 11.65
CA THR A 256 5.74 21.22 12.82
C THR A 256 7.07 20.52 12.91
N ALA A 257 7.59 20.42 14.14
CA ALA A 257 8.54 19.39 14.53
C ALA A 257 7.75 18.25 15.16
N TYR A 258 8.03 17.01 14.78
CA TYR A 258 7.28 15.87 15.25
C TYR A 258 8.17 14.68 15.60
N GLY A 259 7.65 13.84 16.49
CA GLY A 259 8.25 12.57 16.83
C GLY A 259 7.19 11.51 17.09
N GLU A 260 7.51 10.26 16.75
CA GLU A 260 6.66 9.10 16.92
C GLU A 260 7.49 7.90 17.38
N LEU A 261 6.95 7.14 18.33
CA LEU A 261 7.49 5.84 18.74
C LEU A 261 6.39 4.80 18.62
N GLU A 262 6.70 3.70 17.97
CA GLU A 262 5.77 2.61 17.71
C GLU A 262 6.39 1.27 18.12
N GLY A 263 5.63 0.44 18.83
CA GLY A 263 6.00 -0.92 19.19
C GLY A 263 5.10 -1.94 18.49
N PHE A 264 5.70 -2.99 17.90
CA PHE A 264 4.99 -4.06 17.18
C PHE A 264 4.93 -5.33 18.02
N PHE A 265 3.80 -6.03 17.97
CA PHE A 265 3.59 -7.27 18.72
C PHE A 265 2.66 -8.23 17.98
N GLY A 266 2.59 -9.48 18.45
CA GLY A 266 1.71 -10.49 17.84
C GLY A 266 2.15 -10.95 16.44
N GLY A 267 3.47 -10.93 16.14
CA GLY A 267 4.02 -11.33 14.84
C GLY A 267 4.78 -10.20 14.12
N GLY A 268 5.11 -9.12 14.83
CA GLY A 268 5.84 -7.97 14.30
C GLY A 268 4.99 -7.12 13.34
N THR A 269 5.64 -6.33 12.48
CA THR A 269 5.00 -5.47 11.50
C THR A 269 4.06 -6.23 10.54
N ALA A 270 4.39 -7.48 10.23
CA ALA A 270 3.59 -8.32 9.33
C ALA A 270 2.22 -8.72 9.92
N ALA A 271 2.10 -8.82 11.24
CA ALA A 271 0.83 -9.13 11.90
C ALA A 271 -0.07 -7.90 12.05
N GLY A 272 0.46 -6.71 11.87
CA GLY A 272 -0.28 -5.45 11.91
C GLY A 272 -0.81 -5.07 13.30
N SER A 273 -0.23 -5.62 14.39
CA SER A 273 -0.54 -5.19 15.76
C SER A 273 0.53 -4.22 16.23
N ALA A 274 0.10 -3.04 16.66
CA ALA A 274 0.99 -1.97 17.08
C ALA A 274 0.38 -1.15 18.22
N ILE A 275 1.24 -0.52 18.99
CA ILE A 275 0.91 0.57 19.91
C ILE A 275 1.93 1.67 19.71
N GLY A 276 1.50 2.93 19.67
CA GLY A 276 2.39 4.04 19.47
C GLY A 276 2.01 5.29 20.26
N VAL A 277 2.96 6.19 20.35
CA VAL A 277 2.82 7.52 20.92
C VAL A 277 3.43 8.54 19.98
N TYR A 278 2.86 9.71 19.89
CA TYR A 278 3.39 10.78 19.05
C TYR A 278 3.30 12.14 19.71
N TYR A 279 4.14 13.04 19.21
CA TYR A 279 4.17 14.44 19.61
C TYR A 279 4.35 15.33 18.40
N ASN A 280 3.65 16.47 18.37
CA ASN A 280 3.84 17.52 17.41
C ASN A 280 3.92 18.88 18.11
N ASP A 281 4.88 19.69 17.68
CA ASP A 281 5.00 21.09 18.03
C ASP A 281 4.59 21.92 16.83
N LEU A 282 3.36 22.43 16.86
CA LEU A 282 2.74 23.15 15.75
C LEU A 282 3.05 24.63 15.88
N ASN A 283 3.61 25.22 14.81
CA ASN A 283 3.90 26.64 14.72
C ASN A 283 3.14 27.23 13.53
N GLY A 284 2.07 27.94 13.81
CA GLY A 284 1.24 28.62 12.82
C GLY A 284 1.88 29.94 12.35
N THR A 285 1.47 30.37 11.16
CA THR A 285 1.85 31.71 10.62
C THR A 285 0.77 32.76 10.90
N GLY A 286 -0.24 32.42 11.68
CA GLY A 286 -1.38 33.29 12.01
C GLY A 286 -1.72 33.27 13.50
N THR A 287 -2.47 34.25 13.94
CA THR A 287 -2.93 34.37 15.32
C THR A 287 -3.76 33.14 15.73
N GLY A 288 -3.26 32.40 16.72
CA GLY A 288 -4.02 31.35 17.40
C GLY A 288 -3.75 29.90 16.97
N ASN A 289 -2.79 29.62 16.09
CA ASN A 289 -2.54 28.27 15.59
C ASN A 289 -1.25 27.62 16.15
N ASP A 290 -0.60 28.20 17.12
CA ASP A 290 0.52 27.57 17.82
C ASP A 290 0.00 26.58 18.86
N GLY A 291 0.47 25.34 18.79
CA GLY A 291 -0.02 24.35 19.71
C GLY A 291 0.84 23.10 19.80
N LYS A 292 0.59 22.33 20.83
CA LYS A 292 1.26 21.05 21.05
C LYS A 292 0.25 19.93 21.01
N VAL A 293 0.56 18.86 20.31
CA VAL A 293 -0.28 17.66 20.22
C VAL A 293 0.45 16.47 20.81
N TRP A 294 -0.21 15.78 21.73
CA TRP A 294 0.28 14.54 22.35
C TRP A 294 -0.75 13.45 22.09
N GLY A 295 -0.35 12.40 21.42
CA GLY A 295 -1.26 11.32 21.07
C GLY A 295 -0.73 9.95 21.42
N VAL A 296 -1.68 9.03 21.56
CA VAL A 296 -1.46 7.60 21.71
C VAL A 296 -2.39 6.87 20.74
N TYR A 297 -1.94 5.77 20.18
CA TYR A 297 -2.76 4.95 19.31
C TYR A 297 -2.44 3.47 19.45
N THR A 298 -3.36 2.63 19.01
CA THR A 298 -3.14 1.20 18.92
C THR A 298 -3.91 0.59 17.76
N ASN A 299 -3.34 -0.45 17.19
CA ASN A 299 -3.96 -1.33 16.21
C ASN A 299 -3.72 -2.78 16.65
N ILE A 300 -4.74 -3.46 17.13
CA ILE A 300 -4.63 -4.79 17.71
C ILE A 300 -5.45 -5.77 16.91
N ASN A 301 -4.78 -6.78 16.32
CA ASN A 301 -5.41 -7.93 15.73
C ASN A 301 -5.57 -9.02 16.79
N PHE A 302 -6.78 -9.54 16.95
CA PHE A 302 -7.08 -10.59 17.92
C PHE A 302 -8.13 -11.56 17.41
N ALA A 303 -8.23 -12.74 18.03
CA ALA A 303 -9.21 -13.77 17.69
C ALA A 303 -9.33 -14.06 16.18
N LYS A 304 -8.22 -14.02 15.44
CA LYS A 304 -8.04 -14.30 14.00
C LYS A 304 -8.75 -13.36 13.03
N LYS A 305 -9.87 -12.75 13.39
CA LYS A 305 -10.70 -11.92 12.49
C LYS A 305 -11.05 -10.55 13.04
N TRP A 306 -10.73 -10.27 14.29
CA TRP A 306 -11.04 -9.00 14.92
C TRP A 306 -9.85 -8.05 14.89
N ASN A 307 -10.14 -6.80 14.66
CA ASN A 307 -9.19 -5.70 14.76
C ASN A 307 -9.80 -4.59 15.61
N LEU A 308 -9.04 -4.10 16.58
CA LEU A 308 -9.33 -2.90 17.35
C LEU A 308 -8.33 -1.82 16.93
N ASN A 309 -8.85 -0.71 16.45
CA ASN A 309 -8.10 0.47 16.11
C ASN A 309 -8.54 1.61 17.01
N PHE A 310 -7.62 2.29 17.66
CA PHE A 310 -7.90 3.38 18.58
C PHE A 310 -6.82 4.45 18.44
N GLU A 311 -7.24 5.71 18.43
CA GLU A 311 -6.38 6.87 18.59
C GLU A 311 -7.01 7.85 19.58
N GLY A 312 -6.20 8.43 20.43
CA GLY A 312 -6.61 9.50 21.32
C GLY A 312 -5.49 10.50 21.52
N TYR A 313 -5.80 11.78 21.53
CA TYR A 313 -4.82 12.84 21.73
C TYR A 313 -5.36 14.02 22.49
N ARG A 314 -4.42 14.83 22.94
CA ARG A 314 -4.67 16.11 23.57
C ARG A 314 -3.91 17.20 22.82
N THR A 315 -4.59 18.29 22.55
CA THR A 315 -3.97 19.53 22.08
C THR A 315 -3.76 20.48 23.27
N LYS A 316 -2.78 21.34 23.13
CA LYS A 316 -2.58 22.50 24.00
C LYS A 316 -2.25 23.70 23.11
N ASP A 317 -3.13 24.67 23.11
CA ASP A 317 -2.98 25.96 22.46
C ASP A 317 -3.25 27.09 23.44
N ASP A 318 -3.30 28.32 22.96
CA ASP A 318 -3.59 29.51 23.79
C ASP A 318 -5.00 29.52 24.38
N SER A 319 -5.93 28.74 23.78
CA SER A 319 -7.32 28.58 24.26
C SER A 319 -7.44 27.52 25.35
N GLY A 320 -6.37 26.75 25.60
CA GLY A 320 -6.33 25.72 26.63
C GLY A 320 -6.04 24.31 26.13
N HIS A 321 -6.69 23.32 26.73
CA HIS A 321 -6.52 21.90 26.40
C HIS A 321 -7.78 21.32 25.77
N GLN A 322 -7.67 20.83 24.56
CA GLN A 322 -8.73 20.09 23.88
C GLN A 322 -8.38 18.61 23.77
N LYS A 323 -9.38 17.77 23.58
CA LYS A 323 -9.21 16.31 23.48
C LYS A 323 -10.04 15.74 22.34
N ALA A 324 -9.46 14.78 21.65
CA ALA A 324 -10.18 13.96 20.70
C ALA A 324 -9.79 12.49 20.86
N PHE A 325 -10.72 11.59 20.57
CA PHE A 325 -10.43 10.18 20.39
C PHE A 325 -11.41 9.54 19.42
N ILE A 326 -10.92 8.49 18.75
CA ILE A 326 -11.71 7.61 17.89
C ILE A 326 -11.36 6.17 18.19
N GLY A 327 -12.33 5.30 18.17
CA GLY A 327 -12.15 3.86 18.26
C GLY A 327 -12.96 3.15 17.19
N LYS A 328 -12.38 2.13 16.56
CA LYS A 328 -13.03 1.27 15.57
C LYS A 328 -12.82 -0.18 15.91
N LEU A 329 -13.91 -0.93 15.97
CA LEU A 329 -13.90 -2.40 16.08
C LEU A 329 -14.34 -2.99 14.75
N GLN A 330 -13.50 -3.81 14.18
CA GLN A 330 -13.69 -4.42 12.87
C GLN A 330 -13.69 -5.94 12.96
N TYR A 331 -14.57 -6.58 12.20
CA TYR A 331 -14.60 -8.02 11.99
C TYR A 331 -14.38 -8.35 10.51
N GLY A 332 -13.45 -9.26 10.22
CA GLY A 332 -13.03 -9.57 8.86
C GLY A 332 -11.92 -8.64 8.37
N LYS A 333 -11.55 -8.81 7.11
CA LYS A 333 -10.59 -7.96 6.42
C LYS A 333 -10.85 -8.01 4.91
N ALA A 334 -11.31 -6.92 4.33
CA ALA A 334 -11.36 -6.76 2.88
C ALA A 334 -9.95 -6.48 2.35
N MET A 335 -9.49 -7.28 1.40
CA MET A 335 -8.16 -7.16 0.82
C MET A 335 -8.27 -7.02 -0.70
N PHE A 336 -7.71 -5.98 -1.29
CA PHE A 336 -7.78 -5.69 -2.74
C PHE A 336 -7.31 -6.87 -3.61
N MET A 337 -6.28 -7.59 -3.16
CA MET A 337 -5.73 -8.73 -3.90
C MET A 337 -6.58 -10.01 -3.77
N GLN A 338 -7.59 -10.04 -2.88
CA GLN A 338 -8.34 -11.23 -2.52
C GLN A 338 -9.84 -11.06 -2.79
N PRO A 339 -10.34 -11.43 -3.98
CA PRO A 339 -11.75 -11.37 -4.30
C PRO A 339 -12.62 -12.14 -3.28
N LYS A 340 -13.82 -11.61 -3.01
CA LYS A 340 -14.79 -12.09 -2.01
C LYS A 340 -14.37 -11.88 -0.55
N SER A 341 -13.22 -11.25 -0.28
CA SER A 341 -12.90 -10.81 1.07
C SER A 341 -13.79 -9.62 1.46
N TRP A 342 -14.12 -9.56 2.74
CA TRP A 342 -14.99 -8.53 3.28
C TRP A 342 -14.69 -8.24 4.74
N ASP A 343 -15.13 -7.08 5.19
CA ASP A 343 -15.22 -6.74 6.59
C ASP A 343 -16.45 -5.90 6.90
N ILE A 344 -16.75 -5.81 8.19
CA ILE A 344 -17.73 -4.91 8.77
C ILE A 344 -17.13 -4.30 10.02
N TRP A 345 -17.43 -3.05 10.29
CA TRP A 345 -16.90 -2.35 11.44
C TRP A 345 -17.88 -1.34 12.03
N VAL A 346 -17.67 -1.05 13.30
CA VAL A 346 -18.35 0.02 14.02
C VAL A 346 -17.30 0.94 14.62
N ASP A 347 -17.53 2.23 14.60
CA ASP A 347 -16.66 3.22 15.25
C ASP A 347 -17.42 4.19 16.14
N TYR A 348 -16.67 4.85 16.98
CA TYR A 348 -17.14 5.96 17.79
C TYR A 348 -16.08 7.05 17.86
N ILE A 349 -16.48 8.29 17.61
CA ILE A 349 -15.65 9.49 17.73
C ILE A 349 -16.18 10.43 18.80
N ASN A 350 -15.24 11.09 19.49
CA ASN A 350 -15.53 12.18 20.39
C ASN A 350 -14.35 13.18 20.32
N ALA A 351 -14.53 14.21 19.53
CA ALA A 351 -13.51 15.21 19.25
C ALA A 351 -14.03 16.61 19.58
N ALA A 352 -13.25 17.38 20.30
CA ALA A 352 -13.59 18.77 20.62
C ALA A 352 -13.34 19.69 19.42
N ASP A 353 -13.90 20.88 19.46
CA ASP A 353 -13.65 21.92 18.48
C ASP A 353 -12.17 22.29 18.43
N GLY A 354 -11.64 22.53 17.24
CA GLY A 354 -10.24 22.88 17.00
C GLY A 354 -9.25 21.72 17.19
N THR A 355 -9.71 20.47 17.37
CA THR A 355 -8.80 19.32 17.53
C THR A 355 -8.43 18.68 16.21
N ALA A 356 -9.33 18.64 15.24
CA ALA A 356 -9.13 17.95 13.95
C ALA A 356 -9.46 18.87 12.79
N ASP A 357 -8.74 18.71 11.70
CA ASP A 357 -8.99 19.40 10.44
C ASP A 357 -9.84 18.50 9.52
N ASP A 358 -11.14 18.80 9.41
CA ASP A 358 -12.08 18.03 8.59
C ASP A 358 -11.64 17.96 7.11
N SER A 359 -10.87 18.92 6.64
CA SER A 359 -10.43 19.04 5.26
C SER A 359 -9.13 18.29 4.96
N ALA A 360 -8.30 18.05 5.98
CA ALA A 360 -6.99 17.42 5.83
C ALA A 360 -6.81 16.15 6.66
N THR A 361 -7.86 15.64 7.28
CA THR A 361 -7.80 14.37 8.01
C THR A 361 -7.60 13.17 7.08
N GLY A 362 -6.72 12.25 7.45
CA GLY A 362 -6.57 10.93 6.81
C GLY A 362 -7.59 9.90 7.28
N ASN A 363 -8.46 10.27 8.22
CA ASN A 363 -9.43 9.37 8.80
C ASN A 363 -10.48 8.88 7.78
N TRP A 364 -11.02 7.70 8.02
CA TRP A 364 -12.11 7.15 7.22
C TRP A 364 -13.42 7.96 7.33
N ARG A 365 -13.56 8.82 8.35
CA ARG A 365 -14.66 9.78 8.49
C ARG A 365 -14.31 11.12 7.86
N ASN A 366 -15.33 11.86 7.44
CA ASN A 366 -15.17 13.20 6.88
C ASN A 366 -15.59 14.31 7.86
N ASN A 367 -16.33 13.98 8.91
CA ASN A 367 -16.77 14.94 9.93
C ASN A 367 -16.15 14.53 11.26
N VAL A 368 -15.00 15.07 11.57
CA VAL A 368 -14.22 14.69 12.74
C VAL A 368 -14.09 15.83 13.76
N ASN A 369 -14.10 17.10 13.33
CA ASN A 369 -14.00 18.25 14.23
C ASN A 369 -15.31 18.53 14.95
N ASP A 370 -15.25 18.92 16.21
CA ASP A 370 -16.39 19.23 17.08
C ASP A 370 -17.52 18.19 17.02
N THR A 371 -17.16 16.91 17.06
CA THR A 371 -18.07 15.80 16.74
C THR A 371 -18.11 14.76 17.85
N LYS A 372 -19.35 14.31 18.15
CA LYS A 372 -19.63 13.10 18.93
C LYS A 372 -20.60 12.24 18.14
N SER A 373 -20.17 11.05 17.68
CA SER A 373 -20.94 10.27 16.71
C SER A 373 -20.51 8.82 16.68
N TRP A 374 -21.46 7.93 16.41
CA TRP A 374 -21.23 6.55 16.00
C TRP A 374 -21.17 6.42 14.50
N GLY A 375 -20.54 5.35 14.01
CA GLY A 375 -20.55 4.98 12.63
C GLY A 375 -20.55 3.48 12.43
N ILE A 376 -21.04 3.03 11.28
CA ILE A 376 -20.98 1.66 10.83
C ILE A 376 -20.53 1.64 9.38
N GLY A 377 -19.66 0.70 9.01
CA GLY A 377 -19.18 0.54 7.66
C GLY A 377 -18.97 -0.91 7.28
N ALA A 378 -18.87 -1.15 6.00
CA ALA A 378 -18.56 -2.45 5.42
C ALA A 378 -17.81 -2.28 4.11
N ASP A 379 -16.83 -3.14 3.89
CA ASP A 379 -16.03 -3.18 2.67
C ASP A 379 -16.10 -4.58 2.05
N TYR A 380 -16.21 -4.64 0.72
CA TYR A 380 -16.29 -5.89 -0.04
C TYR A 380 -15.42 -5.82 -1.29
N THR A 381 -14.48 -6.76 -1.42
CA THR A 381 -13.65 -6.93 -2.62
C THR A 381 -14.39 -7.80 -3.63
N PHE A 382 -15.05 -7.18 -4.61
CA PHE A 382 -15.86 -7.89 -5.60
C PHE A 382 -15.03 -8.49 -6.75
N ALA A 383 -13.85 -7.91 -7.02
CA ALA A 383 -12.87 -8.42 -7.97
C ALA A 383 -11.45 -8.10 -7.48
N LYS A 384 -10.43 -8.76 -8.04
CA LYS A 384 -9.03 -8.40 -7.75
C LYS A 384 -8.83 -6.91 -8.03
N ASN A 385 -8.24 -6.20 -7.08
CA ASN A 385 -7.97 -4.76 -7.14
C ASN A 385 -9.21 -3.85 -7.18
N ALA A 386 -10.40 -4.37 -6.85
CA ALA A 386 -11.65 -3.60 -6.89
C ALA A 386 -12.50 -3.85 -5.64
N GLN A 387 -12.86 -2.79 -4.92
CA GLN A 387 -13.67 -2.82 -3.72
C GLN A 387 -14.88 -1.91 -3.81
N PHE A 388 -15.97 -2.34 -3.18
CA PHE A 388 -17.10 -1.53 -2.82
C PHE A 388 -17.07 -1.27 -1.31
N GLN A 389 -17.28 -0.02 -0.90
CA GLN A 389 -17.17 0.41 0.49
C GLN A 389 -18.38 1.27 0.84
N VAL A 390 -18.99 1.04 1.99
CA VAL A 390 -20.12 1.82 2.51
C VAL A 390 -19.85 2.28 3.93
N PHE A 391 -20.39 3.44 4.28
CA PHE A 391 -20.28 4.01 5.61
C PHE A 391 -21.49 4.89 5.94
N GLN A 392 -21.98 4.79 7.16
CA GLN A 392 -23.10 5.57 7.70
C GLN A 392 -22.79 6.01 9.12
N THR A 393 -22.95 7.30 9.40
CA THR A 393 -22.94 7.82 10.78
C THR A 393 -24.33 7.82 11.39
N PHE A 394 -24.40 7.80 12.70
CA PHE A 394 -25.66 7.88 13.43
C PHE A 394 -25.46 8.44 14.86
N ASN A 395 -26.52 9.05 15.40
CA ASN A 395 -26.52 9.75 16.67
C ASN A 395 -25.39 10.79 16.76
N SER A 396 -25.27 11.56 15.66
CA SER A 396 -24.24 12.58 15.52
C SER A 396 -24.68 13.87 16.21
N LYS A 397 -23.76 14.44 16.97
CA LYS A 397 -23.97 15.73 17.69
C LYS A 397 -22.74 16.61 17.52
N VAL A 398 -22.99 17.92 17.45
CA VAL A 398 -21.97 18.94 17.68
C VAL A 398 -21.58 18.86 19.15
N LYS A 399 -20.30 18.60 19.45
CA LYS A 399 -19.87 18.33 20.82
C LYS A 399 -19.96 19.56 21.73
N SER A 400 -19.66 20.75 21.18
CA SER A 400 -19.66 22.02 21.91
C SER A 400 -21.07 22.49 22.31
N THR A 401 -22.03 22.37 21.39
CA THR A 401 -23.41 22.87 21.56
C THR A 401 -24.40 21.78 21.98
N HIS A 402 -24.05 20.50 21.80
CA HIS A 402 -24.92 19.33 22.00
C HIS A 402 -26.09 19.23 21.02
N GLU A 403 -26.13 20.10 20.02
CA GLU A 403 -27.12 20.07 18.96
C GLU A 403 -26.96 18.86 18.05
N ASP A 404 -28.04 18.44 17.41
CA ASP A 404 -27.98 17.36 16.44
C ASP A 404 -27.16 17.80 15.22
N ARG A 405 -26.24 16.94 14.81
CA ARG A 405 -25.42 17.10 13.62
C ARG A 405 -25.96 16.22 12.50
N ASP A 406 -25.82 16.69 11.29
CA ASP A 406 -26.18 15.93 10.11
C ASP A 406 -25.41 14.62 9.98
N GLU A 407 -26.14 13.57 9.61
CA GLU A 407 -25.56 12.24 9.39
C GLU A 407 -24.90 12.16 8.02
N LEU A 408 -23.77 11.44 7.96
CA LEU A 408 -23.03 11.18 6.74
C LEU A 408 -23.36 9.80 6.20
N THR A 409 -23.80 9.73 4.96
CA THR A 409 -23.88 8.51 4.14
C THR A 409 -22.83 8.58 3.07
N ARG A 410 -21.99 7.53 2.95
CA ARG A 410 -20.98 7.42 1.91
C ARG A 410 -21.02 6.02 1.30
N ALA A 411 -20.95 5.97 -0.04
CA ALA A 411 -20.74 4.75 -0.79
C ALA A 411 -19.69 5.00 -1.87
N GLN A 412 -18.77 4.07 -2.07
CA GLN A 412 -17.71 4.27 -3.04
C GLN A 412 -17.23 2.97 -3.68
N PHE A 413 -16.77 3.09 -4.92
CA PHE A 413 -15.96 2.10 -5.60
C PHE A 413 -14.52 2.57 -5.63
N VAL A 414 -13.60 1.67 -5.30
CA VAL A 414 -12.16 1.92 -5.31
C VAL A 414 -11.48 0.85 -6.14
N PHE A 415 -10.65 1.30 -7.09
CA PHE A 415 -9.86 0.45 -7.97
C PHE A 415 -8.39 0.79 -7.75
N VAL A 416 -7.52 -0.22 -7.59
CA VAL A 416 -6.07 -0.04 -7.44
C VAL A 416 -5.32 -0.76 -8.56
N PHE A 417 -4.18 -0.22 -9.00
CA PHE A 417 -3.35 -0.79 -10.08
C PHE A 417 -1.86 -0.52 -9.88
#